data_1cd1dbb9f21064ee3529d78f975d6ee6
#
_entry.id   1cd1dbb9f21064ee3529d78f975d6ee6
#
_cell.length_a   1.000
_cell.length_b   1.000
_cell.length_c   1.000
_cell.angle_alpha   90.00
_cell.angle_beta   90.00
_cell.angle_gamma   90.00
#
_symmetry.space_group_name_H-M   'P 1'
#
loop_
_entity.id
_entity.type
_entity.pdbx_description
1 polymer ?
#
loop_
_entity_poly.entity_id
_entity_poly.type
_entity_poly.pdbx_seq_one_letter_code
_entity_poly.pdbx_strand_id
1 'polypeptide(L)'
;MKSSFRILLLAMAMTTFCISTYAQKDNRQRMTREQLAETQAKYIVKEMTMDDVTAKKFTATFCQFQIEIWALGPRPRKESSSCSDAETKQIIADRFAHSQKILDLRKKYYAEYCKFLTQKQIERVYKLERRMMNHLYHRSQKEKPQ
;
A
#
# COMPACT_ATOMS: atom_id res chain seq x y z
N MET A 1 5.13 -28.75 64.07
CA MET A 1 4.07 -28.00 63.32
C MET A 1 4.53 -26.75 62.62
N LYS A 2 5.80 -26.37 62.58
CA LYS A 2 6.31 -25.17 61.87
C LYS A 2 6.90 -25.47 60.51
N SER A 3 7.16 -26.74 60.17
CA SER A 3 7.76 -27.14 58.87
C SER A 3 6.73 -27.35 57.77
N SER A 4 5.54 -27.84 58.11
CA SER A 4 4.48 -28.12 57.14
C SER A 4 3.84 -26.86 56.55
N PHE A 5 3.85 -25.76 57.31
CA PHE A 5 3.28 -24.48 56.87
C PHE A 5 4.17 -23.73 55.84
N ARG A 6 5.50 -23.99 55.90
CA ARG A 6 6.45 -23.42 54.96
C ARG A 6 6.43 -24.11 53.58
N ILE A 7 6.10 -25.39 53.56
CA ILE A 7 5.98 -26.16 52.31
C ILE A 7 4.69 -25.80 51.57
N LEU A 8 3.60 -25.49 52.30
CA LEU A 8 2.33 -25.07 51.71
C LEU A 8 2.41 -23.67 51.03
N LEU A 9 3.23 -22.75 51.60
CA LEU A 9 3.44 -21.42 51.05
C LEU A 9 4.32 -21.42 49.80
N LEU A 10 5.23 -22.39 49.65
CA LEU A 10 6.08 -22.53 48.45
C LEU A 10 5.33 -23.18 47.26
N ALA A 11 4.30 -23.97 47.51
CA ALA A 11 3.49 -24.59 46.46
C ALA A 11 2.50 -23.62 45.84
N MET A 12 2.12 -22.54 46.52
CA MET A 12 1.17 -21.53 46.01
C MET A 12 1.82 -20.43 45.14
N ALA A 13 3.15 -20.35 45.11
CA ALA A 13 3.90 -19.33 44.34
C ALA A 13 4.24 -19.77 42.90
N MET A 14 3.97 -21.02 42.53
CA MET A 14 4.31 -21.54 41.19
C MET A 14 3.15 -21.64 40.21
N THR A 15 1.94 -21.24 40.55
CA THR A 15 0.77 -21.38 39.67
C THR A 15 0.31 -20.11 38.98
N THR A 16 1.02 -18.99 39.14
CA THR A 16 0.61 -17.71 38.52
C THR A 16 1.46 -17.26 37.30
N PHE A 17 2.30 -18.14 36.73
CA PHE A 17 3.20 -17.74 35.63
C PHE A 17 2.84 -18.30 34.25
N CYS A 18 1.65 -18.83 34.05
CA CYS A 18 1.28 -19.47 32.78
C CYS A 18 0.08 -18.86 32.06
N ILE A 19 -0.28 -17.58 32.25
CA ILE A 19 -1.36 -16.98 31.45
C ILE A 19 -0.92 -15.60 30.92
N SER A 20 0.07 -15.57 30.06
CA SER A 20 0.38 -14.32 29.32
C SER A 20 1.00 -14.58 27.95
N THR A 21 0.69 -15.71 27.30
CA THR A 21 1.21 -15.99 25.95
C THR A 21 0.14 -16.23 24.89
N TYR A 22 -1.09 -15.81 25.11
CA TYR A 22 -2.13 -15.89 24.09
C TYR A 22 -2.79 -14.55 23.89
N ALA A 23 -2.17 -13.63 23.20
CA ALA A 23 -2.81 -12.56 22.42
C ALA A 23 -1.77 -11.64 21.76
N GLN A 24 -0.72 -12.18 21.18
CA GLN A 24 -0.08 -11.44 20.10
C GLN A 24 -0.81 -11.78 18.81
N LYS A 25 -2.09 -11.42 18.79
CA LYS A 25 -2.88 -11.32 17.56
C LYS A 25 -2.12 -10.32 16.72
N ASP A 26 -1.55 -10.80 15.64
CA ASP A 26 -0.82 -10.04 14.62
C ASP A 26 -1.71 -8.87 14.16
N ASN A 27 -1.69 -7.79 14.95
CA ASN A 27 -2.41 -6.56 14.67
C ASN A 27 -1.58 -5.78 13.66
N ARG A 28 -1.32 -6.40 12.49
CA ARG A 28 -0.88 -5.69 11.29
C ARG A 28 -2.02 -4.81 10.87
N GLN A 29 -2.12 -3.68 11.55
CA GLN A 29 -3.05 -2.62 11.21
C GLN A 29 -2.83 -2.31 9.72
N ARG A 30 -3.78 -2.73 8.88
CA ARG A 30 -3.70 -2.49 7.43
C ARG A 30 -3.64 -0.99 7.25
N MET A 31 -2.54 -0.51 6.69
CA MET A 31 -2.38 0.90 6.35
C MET A 31 -3.56 1.37 5.50
N THR A 32 -4.08 2.56 5.79
CA THR A 32 -5.05 3.20 4.91
C THR A 32 -4.40 3.55 3.58
N ARG A 33 -5.21 3.84 2.57
CA ARG A 33 -4.69 4.26 1.25
C ARG A 33 -3.87 5.55 1.36
N GLU A 34 -4.33 6.47 2.18
CA GLU A 34 -3.67 7.75 2.45
C GLU A 34 -2.30 7.53 3.11
N GLN A 35 -2.24 6.70 4.15
CA GLN A 35 -0.98 6.33 4.81
C GLN A 35 -0.01 5.63 3.86
N LEU A 36 -0.54 4.80 2.95
CA LEU A 36 0.28 4.15 1.92
C LEU A 36 0.86 5.19 0.96
N ALA A 37 0.05 6.15 0.47
CA ALA A 37 0.51 7.21 -0.41
C ALA A 37 1.59 8.07 0.24
N GLU A 38 1.39 8.48 1.50
CA GLU A 38 2.39 9.23 2.26
C GLU A 38 3.70 8.45 2.44
N THR A 39 3.61 7.16 2.76
CA THR A 39 4.79 6.31 2.91
C THR A 39 5.57 6.19 1.60
N GLN A 40 4.86 6.04 0.49
CA GLN A 40 5.47 6.00 -0.84
C GLN A 40 6.10 7.34 -1.21
N ALA A 41 5.42 8.46 -0.95
CA ALA A 41 5.97 9.79 -1.18
C ALA A 41 7.25 10.04 -0.36
N LYS A 42 7.24 9.71 0.93
CA LYS A 42 8.41 9.82 1.82
C LYS A 42 9.59 8.99 1.32
N TYR A 43 9.34 7.79 0.82
CA TYR A 43 10.38 6.95 0.22
C TYR A 43 11.00 7.61 -1.00
N ILE A 44 10.18 8.13 -1.94
CA ILE A 44 10.68 8.81 -3.14
C ILE A 44 11.47 10.08 -2.79
N VAL A 45 10.95 10.90 -1.87
CA VAL A 45 11.62 12.12 -1.37
C VAL A 45 13.03 11.78 -0.84
N LYS A 46 13.14 10.73 -0.03
CA LYS A 46 14.41 10.25 0.53
C LYS A 46 15.37 9.78 -0.56
N GLU A 47 14.90 8.92 -1.48
CA GLU A 47 15.71 8.35 -2.56
C GLU A 47 16.21 9.40 -3.57
N MET A 48 15.49 10.51 -3.67
CA MET A 48 15.84 11.63 -4.54
C MET A 48 16.57 12.76 -3.83
N THR A 49 16.74 12.66 -2.50
CA THR A 49 17.38 13.72 -1.67
C THR A 49 16.79 15.10 -1.96
N MET A 50 15.46 15.19 -2.01
CA MET A 50 14.77 16.45 -2.26
C MET A 50 14.95 17.41 -1.08
N ASP A 51 15.13 18.71 -1.38
CA ASP A 51 15.07 19.77 -0.37
C ASP A 51 13.64 19.89 0.22
N ASP A 52 13.51 20.51 1.39
CA ASP A 52 12.26 20.55 2.14
C ASP A 52 11.10 21.20 1.37
N VAL A 53 11.38 22.23 0.57
CA VAL A 53 10.36 22.94 -0.21
C VAL A 53 9.85 22.04 -1.34
N THR A 54 10.76 21.41 -2.08
CA THR A 54 10.43 20.47 -3.15
C THR A 54 9.75 19.22 -2.60
N ALA A 55 10.25 18.67 -1.48
CA ALA A 55 9.68 17.51 -0.81
C ALA A 55 8.22 17.73 -0.38
N LYS A 56 7.91 18.90 0.18
CA LYS A 56 6.53 19.25 0.58
C LYS A 56 5.60 19.33 -0.62
N LYS A 57 6.01 20.01 -1.69
CA LYS A 57 5.22 20.10 -2.94
C LYS A 57 5.02 18.71 -3.56
N PHE A 58 6.09 17.93 -3.65
CA PHE A 58 6.04 16.59 -4.21
C PHE A 58 5.07 15.69 -3.43
N THR A 59 5.19 15.65 -2.10
CA THR A 59 4.35 14.81 -1.25
C THR A 59 2.87 15.15 -1.43
N ALA A 60 2.50 16.43 -1.42
CA ALA A 60 1.13 16.86 -1.63
C ALA A 60 0.60 16.44 -3.02
N THR A 61 1.38 16.69 -4.07
CA THR A 61 1.00 16.36 -5.47
C THR A 61 0.90 14.86 -5.67
N PHE A 62 1.85 14.08 -5.13
CA PHE A 62 1.86 12.62 -5.25
C PHE A 62 0.69 11.98 -4.50
N CYS A 63 0.41 12.39 -3.27
CA CYS A 63 -0.72 11.87 -2.49
C CYS A 63 -2.05 12.18 -3.19
N GLN A 64 -2.24 13.37 -3.73
CA GLN A 64 -3.45 13.73 -4.47
C GLN A 64 -3.59 12.89 -5.74
N PHE A 65 -2.50 12.66 -6.49
CA PHE A 65 -2.49 11.73 -7.63
C PHE A 65 -2.96 10.33 -7.25
N GLN A 66 -2.43 9.78 -6.15
CA GLN A 66 -2.79 8.44 -5.70
C GLN A 66 -4.28 8.36 -5.31
N ILE A 67 -4.81 9.38 -4.63
CA ILE A 67 -6.23 9.46 -4.26
C ILE A 67 -7.11 9.45 -5.53
N GLU A 68 -6.79 10.27 -6.52
CA GLU A 68 -7.56 10.35 -7.78
C GLU A 68 -7.48 9.05 -8.60
N ILE A 69 -6.32 8.38 -8.65
CA ILE A 69 -6.18 7.06 -9.29
C ILE A 69 -7.04 6.01 -8.57
N TRP A 70 -7.04 5.98 -7.26
CA TRP A 70 -7.85 5.01 -6.51
C TRP A 70 -9.35 5.28 -6.62
N ALA A 71 -9.74 6.55 -6.78
CA ALA A 71 -11.15 6.93 -7.00
C ALA A 71 -11.72 6.38 -8.32
N LEU A 72 -10.87 6.07 -9.32
CA LEU A 72 -11.31 5.40 -10.54
C LEU A 72 -11.80 3.96 -10.30
N GLY A 73 -11.49 3.40 -9.14
CA GLY A 73 -11.83 2.02 -8.81
C GLY A 73 -11.01 0.97 -9.59
N PRO A 74 -11.33 -0.30 -9.41
CA PRO A 74 -10.64 -1.39 -10.09
C PRO A 74 -10.97 -1.40 -11.58
N ARG A 75 -10.01 -1.89 -12.39
CA ARG A 75 -10.25 -2.13 -13.82
C ARG A 75 -11.44 -3.08 -13.98
N PRO A 76 -12.40 -2.78 -14.88
CA PRO A 76 -13.53 -3.66 -15.17
C PRO A 76 -13.07 -5.09 -15.48
N ARG A 77 -13.42 -6.02 -14.61
CA ARG A 77 -13.19 -7.46 -14.77
C ARG A 77 -14.55 -8.12 -14.80
N LYS A 78 -14.91 -8.67 -15.94
CA LYS A 78 -15.84 -9.78 -15.96
C LYS A 78 -15.05 -10.98 -16.47
N GLU A 79 -14.80 -11.95 -15.61
CA GLU A 79 -14.37 -13.26 -16.06
C GLU A 79 -15.63 -13.96 -16.51
N SER A 80 -15.71 -14.32 -17.78
CA SER A 80 -16.79 -15.18 -18.19
C SER A 80 -16.43 -15.95 -19.43
N SER A 81 -16.33 -17.25 -19.22
CA SER A 81 -16.55 -18.27 -20.22
C SER A 81 -18.01 -18.29 -20.73
N SER A 82 -18.92 -17.50 -20.15
CA SER A 82 -20.37 -17.44 -20.43
C SER A 82 -20.86 -16.11 -20.98
N CYS A 83 -19.97 -15.11 -21.29
CA CYS A 83 -20.39 -13.85 -21.90
C CYS A 83 -20.64 -14.02 -23.40
N SER A 84 -21.72 -13.42 -23.88
CA SER A 84 -21.95 -13.22 -25.30
C SER A 84 -20.87 -12.33 -25.94
N ASP A 85 -20.74 -12.37 -27.27
CA ASP A 85 -19.81 -11.52 -27.99
C ASP A 85 -20.09 -10.01 -27.77
N ALA A 86 -21.37 -9.63 -27.72
CA ALA A 86 -21.78 -8.26 -27.44
C ALA A 86 -21.36 -7.77 -26.05
N GLU A 87 -21.51 -8.61 -25.01
CA GLU A 87 -21.06 -8.30 -23.65
C GLU A 87 -19.53 -8.22 -23.58
N THR A 88 -18.84 -9.10 -24.28
CA THR A 88 -17.39 -9.08 -24.38
C THR A 88 -16.87 -7.80 -25.03
N LYS A 89 -17.53 -7.36 -26.12
CA LYS A 89 -17.23 -6.07 -26.76
C LYS A 89 -17.37 -4.89 -25.81
N GLN A 90 -18.46 -4.87 -25.02
CA GLN A 90 -18.66 -3.80 -24.02
C GLN A 90 -17.60 -3.81 -22.93
N ILE A 91 -17.22 -4.98 -22.41
CA ILE A 91 -16.16 -5.11 -21.42
C ILE A 91 -14.81 -4.59 -21.96
N ILE A 92 -14.49 -4.86 -23.22
CA ILE A 92 -13.28 -4.35 -23.86
C ILE A 92 -13.34 -2.81 -23.95
N ALA A 93 -14.46 -2.25 -24.39
CA ALA A 93 -14.66 -0.80 -24.47
C ALA A 93 -14.51 -0.13 -23.09
N ASP A 94 -15.10 -0.70 -22.04
CA ASP A 94 -14.99 -0.20 -20.67
C ASP A 94 -13.54 -0.24 -20.14
N ARG A 95 -12.78 -1.28 -20.51
CA ARG A 95 -11.35 -1.38 -20.20
C ARG A 95 -10.53 -0.30 -20.88
N PHE A 96 -10.82 0.03 -22.14
CA PHE A 96 -10.16 1.12 -22.83
C PHE A 96 -10.51 2.46 -22.20
N ALA A 97 -11.79 2.72 -21.92
CA ALA A 97 -12.24 3.93 -21.25
C ALA A 97 -11.56 4.11 -19.87
N HIS A 98 -11.46 3.06 -19.07
CA HIS A 98 -10.76 3.08 -17.79
C HIS A 98 -9.26 3.38 -17.95
N SER A 99 -8.61 2.75 -18.94
CA SER A 99 -7.18 2.99 -19.21
C SER A 99 -6.93 4.43 -19.68
N GLN A 100 -7.86 5.00 -20.47
CA GLN A 100 -7.79 6.39 -20.89
C GLN A 100 -7.88 7.34 -19.69
N LYS A 101 -8.81 7.13 -18.76
CA LYS A 101 -8.90 7.93 -17.52
C LYS A 101 -7.61 7.91 -16.71
N ILE A 102 -6.96 6.75 -16.59
CA ILE A 102 -5.65 6.64 -15.93
C ILE A 102 -4.58 7.44 -16.67
N LEU A 103 -4.56 7.35 -18.00
CA LEU A 103 -3.61 8.11 -18.83
C LEU A 103 -3.80 9.62 -18.68
N ASP A 104 -5.05 10.08 -18.65
CA ASP A 104 -5.37 11.51 -18.52
C ASP A 104 -4.95 12.04 -17.14
N LEU A 105 -5.16 11.27 -16.07
CA LEU A 105 -4.65 11.61 -14.75
C LEU A 105 -3.12 11.66 -14.73
N ARG A 106 -2.44 10.71 -15.36
CA ARG A 106 -0.96 10.73 -15.45
C ARG A 106 -0.46 11.95 -16.18
N LYS A 107 -1.10 12.36 -17.27
CA LYS A 107 -0.77 13.59 -18.02
C LYS A 107 -1.01 14.84 -17.16
N LYS A 108 -2.14 14.92 -16.45
CA LYS A 108 -2.45 16.01 -15.52
C LYS A 108 -1.33 16.16 -14.48
N TYR A 109 -0.96 15.08 -13.81
CA TYR A 109 0.05 15.13 -12.74
C TYR A 109 1.48 15.27 -13.26
N TYR A 110 1.77 14.78 -14.46
CA TYR A 110 3.02 15.12 -15.15
C TYR A 110 3.17 16.64 -15.32
N ALA A 111 2.12 17.33 -15.76
CA ALA A 111 2.13 18.79 -15.88
C ALA A 111 2.31 19.49 -14.51
N GLU A 112 1.72 18.94 -13.43
CA GLU A 112 1.95 19.47 -12.07
C GLU A 112 3.41 19.28 -11.62
N TYR A 113 4.01 18.12 -11.86
CA TYR A 113 5.42 17.86 -11.57
C TYR A 113 6.37 18.78 -12.34
N CYS A 114 6.07 19.11 -13.60
CA CYS A 114 6.87 20.02 -14.40
C CYS A 114 6.99 21.43 -13.81
N LYS A 115 6.12 21.82 -12.89
CA LYS A 115 6.18 23.13 -12.23
C LYS A 115 7.34 23.27 -11.23
N PHE A 116 7.90 22.14 -10.75
CA PHE A 116 8.93 22.16 -9.71
C PHE A 116 9.98 21.04 -9.81
N LEU A 117 9.85 20.09 -10.75
CA LEU A 117 10.83 19.06 -11.03
C LEU A 117 11.36 19.15 -12.47
N THR A 118 12.61 18.78 -12.65
CA THR A 118 13.19 18.60 -13.99
C THR A 118 12.70 17.30 -14.64
N GLN A 119 12.80 17.17 -15.96
CA GLN A 119 12.39 15.97 -16.69
C GLN A 119 13.12 14.70 -16.20
N LYS A 120 14.43 14.81 -15.88
CA LYS A 120 15.22 13.71 -15.32
C LYS A 120 14.72 13.29 -13.94
N GLN A 121 14.29 14.26 -13.13
CA GLN A 121 13.71 13.96 -11.81
C GLN A 121 12.35 13.28 -11.94
N ILE A 122 11.49 13.74 -12.87
CA ILE A 122 10.19 13.10 -13.12
C ILE A 122 10.37 11.66 -13.62
N GLU A 123 11.30 11.42 -14.54
CA GLU A 123 11.62 10.05 -14.97
C GLU A 123 12.07 9.16 -13.81
N ARG A 124 12.90 9.71 -12.90
CA ARG A 124 13.33 8.98 -11.72
C ARG A 124 12.16 8.68 -10.76
N VAL A 125 11.23 9.62 -10.57
CA VAL A 125 9.98 9.37 -9.81
C VAL A 125 9.25 8.15 -10.38
N TYR A 126 9.01 8.09 -11.69
CA TYR A 126 8.32 6.96 -12.32
C TYR A 126 9.09 5.64 -12.21
N LYS A 127 10.43 5.68 -12.24
CA LYS A 127 11.27 4.49 -12.00
C LYS A 127 11.13 3.97 -10.56
N LEU A 128 11.12 4.87 -9.58
CA LEU A 128 10.96 4.52 -8.16
C LEU A 128 9.56 3.99 -7.89
N GLU A 129 8.52 4.63 -8.42
CA GLU A 129 7.13 4.18 -8.33
C GLU A 129 6.96 2.75 -8.88
N ARG A 130 7.50 2.48 -10.08
CA ARG A 130 7.48 1.14 -10.68
C ARG A 130 8.21 0.10 -9.83
N ARG A 131 9.35 0.45 -9.25
CA ARG A 131 10.12 -0.43 -8.36
C ARG A 131 9.31 -0.80 -7.11
N MET A 132 8.65 0.18 -6.49
CA MET A 132 7.79 -0.07 -5.33
C MET A 132 6.63 -0.99 -5.68
N MET A 133 5.95 -0.76 -6.81
CA MET A 133 4.83 -1.61 -7.26
C MET A 133 5.27 -3.04 -7.52
N ASN A 134 6.42 -3.26 -8.17
CA ASN A 134 6.97 -4.58 -8.39
C ASN A 134 7.29 -5.28 -7.07
N HIS A 135 7.86 -4.56 -6.10
CA HIS A 135 8.18 -5.12 -4.78
C HIS A 135 6.91 -5.57 -4.04
N LEU A 136 5.87 -4.73 -4.04
CA LEU A 136 4.57 -5.06 -3.44
C LEU A 136 3.92 -6.28 -4.13
N TYR A 137 3.99 -6.36 -5.46
CA TYR A 137 3.47 -7.49 -6.22
C TYR A 137 4.16 -8.81 -5.84
N HIS A 138 5.49 -8.83 -5.79
CA HIS A 138 6.25 -10.03 -5.43
C HIS A 138 6.01 -10.46 -3.97
N ARG A 139 5.82 -9.51 -3.06
CA ARG A 139 5.47 -9.81 -1.68
C ARG A 139 4.10 -10.45 -1.56
N SER A 140 3.10 -9.90 -2.24
CA SER A 140 1.72 -10.44 -2.22
C SER A 140 1.61 -11.84 -2.83
N GLN A 141 2.51 -12.21 -3.76
CA GLN A 141 2.57 -13.58 -4.31
C GLN A 141 3.17 -14.59 -3.31
N LYS A 142 4.11 -14.16 -2.48
CA LYS A 142 4.73 -15.02 -1.46
C LYS A 142 3.82 -15.28 -0.25
N GLU A 143 2.85 -14.39 0.00
CA GLU A 143 1.91 -14.46 1.13
C GLU A 143 0.61 -15.21 0.79
N LYS A 144 0.44 -15.71 -0.45
CA LYS A 144 -0.69 -16.60 -0.79
C LYS A 144 -0.39 -18.00 -0.26
N PRO A 145 -1.20 -18.54 0.68
CA PRO A 145 -1.10 -19.94 1.08
C PRO A 145 -1.39 -20.83 -0.14
N GLN A 146 -0.59 -21.89 -0.29
CA GLN A 146 -0.83 -22.99 -1.22
C GLN A 146 -2.04 -23.79 -0.79
#